data_d18cd4a74d4c53d53d6f75be969937d1
#
_entry.id   d18cd4a74d4c53d53d6f75be969937d1
#
_cell.length_a   1.000
_cell.length_b   1.000
_cell.length_c   1.000
_cell.angle_alpha   90.00
_cell.angle_beta   90.00
_cell.angle_gamma   90.00
#
_symmetry.space_group_name_H-M   'P 1'
#
loop_
_entity.id
_entity.type
_entity.pdbx_description
1 polymer ?
#
loop_
_entity_poly.entity_id
_entity_poly.type
_entity_poly.pdbx_seq_one_letter_code
_entity_poly.pdbx_strand_id
1 'polypeptide(L)'
;MFKKHIQQTKQNIFIEETRANVRKEDRIIDSLEPVLNQHRLICDRKVIEWDYNSNKDAAPEERLLYMLFYQMSRMCREKGAVKHDDRLDCLAQGIKYYTDALSISAQEAMNLRKQDEWNSMLEEFIDSPQSSANHLVFGMTKDQRDKARGLDNGKPVPTWV
;
A
#
# COMPACT_ATOMS: atom_id res chain seq x y z
N MET A 1 -24.34 6.81 13.84
CA MET A 1 -25.26 7.63 13.04
C MET A 1 -24.93 7.58 11.55
N PHE A 2 -23.68 7.79 11.12
CA PHE A 2 -23.22 7.76 9.72
C PHE A 2 -23.51 6.45 8.97
N LYS A 3 -23.22 5.29 9.56
CA LYS A 3 -23.45 3.97 8.91
C LYS A 3 -24.90 3.77 8.46
N LYS A 4 -25.87 4.23 9.27
CA LYS A 4 -27.31 4.15 8.90
C LYS A 4 -27.65 5.05 7.72
N HIS A 5 -27.07 6.25 7.64
CA HIS A 5 -27.32 7.19 6.55
C HIS A 5 -26.77 6.67 5.22
N ILE A 6 -25.58 6.08 5.22
CA ILE A 6 -24.96 5.49 4.01
C ILE A 6 -25.78 4.30 3.51
N GLN A 7 -26.28 3.46 4.42
CA GLN A 7 -27.16 2.35 4.04
C GLN A 7 -28.47 2.84 3.40
N GLN A 8 -29.02 3.96 3.87
CA GLN A 8 -30.23 4.57 3.31
C GLN A 8 -30.01 5.18 1.92
N THR A 9 -28.83 5.74 1.65
CA THR A 9 -28.49 6.35 0.36
C THR A 9 -28.05 5.35 -0.69
N LYS A 10 -27.97 4.04 -0.38
CA LYS A 10 -27.51 2.96 -1.28
C LYS A 10 -26.12 3.22 -1.91
N GLN A 11 -25.31 4.05 -1.25
CA GLN A 11 -23.93 4.30 -1.68
C GLN A 11 -23.05 3.16 -1.18
N ASN A 12 -22.28 2.57 -2.08
CA ASN A 12 -21.35 1.49 -1.77
C ASN A 12 -20.06 2.06 -1.18
N ILE A 13 -20.16 2.68 0.02
CA ILE A 13 -19.02 3.30 0.72
C ILE A 13 -18.60 2.37 1.84
N PHE A 14 -17.36 1.92 1.78
CA PHE A 14 -16.73 1.17 2.87
C PHE A 14 -16.26 2.14 3.96
N ILE A 15 -16.68 1.89 5.21
CA ILE A 15 -16.24 2.67 6.37
C ILE A 15 -15.47 1.75 7.29
N GLU A 16 -14.20 2.06 7.49
CA GLU A 16 -13.34 1.42 8.46
C GLU A 16 -13.15 2.31 9.69
N GLU A 17 -13.32 1.73 10.87
CA GLU A 17 -13.07 2.43 12.13
C GLU A 17 -11.62 2.22 12.55
N THR A 18 -10.86 3.30 12.57
CA THR A 18 -9.49 3.28 13.08
C THR A 18 -9.44 3.77 14.52
N ARG A 19 -8.76 3.02 15.40
CA ARG A 19 -8.51 3.43 16.79
C ARG A 19 -7.04 3.78 16.96
N ALA A 20 -6.78 4.96 17.48
CA ALA A 20 -5.42 5.41 17.77
C ALA A 20 -5.13 5.25 19.27
N ASN A 21 -4.09 4.48 19.60
CA ASN A 21 -3.61 4.29 20.97
C ASN A 21 -2.41 5.18 21.32
N VAL A 22 -1.97 6.03 20.37
CA VAL A 22 -0.82 6.92 20.48
C VAL A 22 -1.30 8.36 20.59
N ARG A 23 -0.51 9.22 21.24
CA ARG A 23 -0.80 10.66 21.31
C ARG A 23 -0.99 11.22 19.90
N LYS A 24 -1.92 12.19 19.77
CA LYS A 24 -2.31 12.76 18.48
C LYS A 24 -1.11 13.41 17.78
N GLU A 25 -0.35 14.20 18.51
CA GLU A 25 0.81 14.92 18.00
C GLU A 25 1.90 13.97 17.49
N ASP A 26 2.22 12.93 18.27
CA ASP A 26 3.22 11.93 17.87
C ASP A 26 2.77 11.17 16.62
N ARG A 27 1.49 10.77 16.56
CA ARG A 27 0.91 10.08 15.41
C ARG A 27 1.00 10.92 14.13
N ILE A 28 0.67 12.20 14.22
CA ILE A 28 0.73 13.13 13.09
C ILE A 28 2.16 13.25 12.57
N ILE A 29 3.11 13.51 13.48
CA ILE A 29 4.52 13.68 13.12
C ILE A 29 5.10 12.38 12.55
N ASP A 30 4.90 11.25 13.22
CA ASP A 30 5.44 9.96 12.78
C ASP A 30 4.89 9.51 11.42
N SER A 31 3.69 9.96 11.05
CA SER A 31 3.11 9.69 9.73
C SER A 31 3.62 10.65 8.64
N LEU A 32 3.79 11.93 8.95
CA LEU A 32 4.13 12.98 7.98
C LEU A 32 5.64 13.12 7.77
N GLU A 33 6.44 13.08 8.83
CA GLU A 33 7.87 13.34 8.78
C GLU A 33 8.63 12.46 7.76
N PRO A 34 8.44 11.13 7.70
CA PRO A 34 9.12 10.30 6.72
C PRO A 34 8.78 10.65 5.27
N VAL A 35 7.50 10.97 5.02
CA VAL A 35 7.01 11.26 3.67
C VAL A 35 7.46 12.64 3.19
N LEU A 36 7.52 13.62 4.08
CA LEU A 36 8.04 14.96 3.80
C LEU A 36 9.55 14.95 3.57
N ASN A 37 10.30 14.26 4.43
CA ASN A 37 11.77 14.16 4.29
C ASN A 37 12.19 13.42 3.02
N GLN A 38 11.39 12.49 2.55
CA GLN A 38 11.61 11.76 1.30
C GLN A 38 11.03 12.47 0.07
N HIS A 39 10.45 13.67 0.22
CA HIS A 39 9.80 14.43 -0.85
C HIS A 39 8.72 13.63 -1.60
N ARG A 40 8.02 12.73 -0.90
CA ARG A 40 6.98 11.87 -1.49
C ARG A 40 5.60 12.51 -1.48
N LEU A 41 5.40 13.58 -0.72
CA LEU A 41 4.15 14.34 -0.70
C LEU A 41 4.21 15.45 -1.74
N ILE A 42 3.41 15.33 -2.77
CA ILE A 42 3.28 16.32 -3.84
C ILE A 42 1.92 16.98 -3.69
N CYS A 43 1.90 18.30 -3.57
CA CYS A 43 0.68 19.09 -3.48
C CYS A 43 0.43 19.87 -4.79
N ASP A 44 -0.78 19.75 -5.33
CA ASP A 44 -1.23 20.64 -6.41
C ASP A 44 -1.39 22.07 -5.85
N ARG A 45 -0.99 23.07 -6.64
CA ARG A 45 -1.14 24.49 -6.30
C ARG A 45 -2.59 24.86 -5.94
N LYS A 46 -3.56 24.25 -6.60
CA LYS A 46 -4.99 24.45 -6.32
C LYS A 46 -5.38 24.08 -4.88
N VAL A 47 -4.71 23.08 -4.29
CA VAL A 47 -4.98 22.68 -2.90
C VAL A 47 -4.57 23.80 -1.95
N ILE A 48 -3.47 24.50 -2.23
CA ILE A 48 -3.02 25.66 -1.44
C ILE A 48 -4.04 26.81 -1.57
N GLU A 49 -4.50 27.06 -2.78
CA GLU A 49 -5.52 28.09 -3.06
C GLU A 49 -6.85 27.76 -2.37
N TRP A 50 -7.27 26.50 -2.37
CA TRP A 50 -8.47 26.04 -1.67
C TRP A 50 -8.33 26.14 -0.15
N ASP A 51 -7.19 25.76 0.41
CA ASP A 51 -6.94 25.89 1.85
C ASP A 51 -7.07 27.34 2.30
N TYR A 52 -6.51 28.29 1.54
CA TYR A 52 -6.65 29.71 1.79
C TYR A 52 -8.09 30.19 1.64
N ASN A 53 -8.76 29.80 0.56
CA ASN A 53 -10.12 30.27 0.23
C ASN A 53 -11.18 29.68 1.16
N SER A 54 -11.01 28.47 1.64
CA SER A 54 -11.98 27.78 2.51
C SER A 54 -12.15 28.42 3.89
N ASN A 55 -11.23 29.31 4.27
CA ASN A 55 -11.24 29.97 5.58
C ASN A 55 -11.58 31.47 5.50
N LYS A 56 -12.12 31.93 4.35
CA LYS A 56 -12.45 33.38 4.17
C LYS A 56 -13.51 33.89 5.14
N ASP A 57 -14.41 33.00 5.56
CA ASP A 57 -15.51 33.36 6.48
C ASP A 57 -15.08 33.42 7.95
N ALA A 58 -13.89 32.90 8.27
CA ALA A 58 -13.33 33.01 9.61
C ALA A 58 -12.78 34.42 9.88
N ALA A 59 -12.78 34.82 11.16
CA ALA A 59 -12.19 36.09 11.58
C ALA A 59 -10.72 36.19 11.10
N PRO A 60 -10.27 37.37 10.63
CA PRO A 60 -8.93 37.53 10.07
C PRO A 60 -7.80 37.03 10.98
N GLU A 61 -7.96 37.17 12.30
CA GLU A 61 -6.99 36.75 13.33
C GLU A 61 -6.93 35.23 13.50
N GLU A 62 -8.04 34.53 13.26
CA GLU A 62 -8.15 33.07 13.42
C GLU A 62 -7.95 32.32 12.13
N ARG A 63 -8.05 32.98 10.97
CA ARG A 63 -8.00 32.36 9.64
C ARG A 63 -6.79 31.45 9.45
N LEU A 64 -5.62 31.90 9.88
CA LEU A 64 -4.38 31.13 9.76
C LEU A 64 -4.42 29.82 10.56
N LEU A 65 -5.08 29.83 11.72
CA LEU A 65 -5.14 28.67 12.60
C LEU A 65 -5.88 27.47 11.97
N TYR A 66 -6.78 27.74 11.02
CA TYR A 66 -7.55 26.73 10.31
C TYR A 66 -6.89 26.27 9.00
N MET A 67 -5.79 26.90 8.57
CA MET A 67 -5.10 26.54 7.33
C MET A 67 -4.18 25.34 7.53
N LEU A 68 -4.32 24.34 6.66
CA LEU A 68 -3.52 23.10 6.69
C LEU A 68 -2.02 23.37 6.67
N PHE A 69 -1.56 24.21 5.74
CA PHE A 69 -0.12 24.49 5.58
C PHE A 69 0.45 25.29 6.75
N TYR A 70 -0.35 26.14 7.37
CA TYR A 70 0.04 26.82 8.62
C TYR A 70 0.15 25.81 9.77
N GLN A 71 -0.82 24.91 9.92
CA GLN A 71 -0.80 23.84 10.93
C GLN A 71 0.45 22.95 10.75
N MET A 72 0.77 22.56 9.50
CA MET A 72 1.98 21.79 9.19
C MET A 72 3.26 22.50 9.64
N SER A 73 3.36 23.81 9.40
CA SER A 73 4.55 24.60 9.74
C SER A 73 4.75 24.80 11.24
N ARG A 74 3.69 24.62 12.04
CA ARG A 74 3.70 24.84 13.50
C ARG A 74 3.66 23.56 14.32
N MET A 75 3.46 22.41 13.66
CA MET A 75 3.36 21.14 14.36
C MET A 75 4.68 20.75 15.01
N CYS A 76 4.63 20.43 16.28
CA CYS A 76 5.74 19.87 17.04
C CYS A 76 5.24 18.82 18.04
N ARG A 77 6.15 18.08 18.69
CA ARG A 77 5.81 16.99 19.65
C ARG A 77 5.27 17.50 20.99
N GLU A 78 5.19 18.80 21.17
CA GLU A 78 4.61 19.39 22.36
C GLU A 78 3.09 19.32 22.31
N LYS A 79 2.48 18.99 23.46
CA LYS A 79 1.03 18.89 23.56
C LYS A 79 0.37 20.25 23.33
N GLY A 80 -0.57 20.31 22.39
CA GLY A 80 -1.32 21.53 22.09
C GLY A 80 -0.52 22.57 21.30
N ALA A 81 0.55 22.20 20.62
CA ALA A 81 1.33 23.09 19.77
C ALA A 81 0.48 23.79 18.69
N VAL A 82 -0.53 23.08 18.19
CA VAL A 82 -1.49 23.60 17.21
C VAL A 82 -2.89 23.56 17.83
N LYS A 83 -3.57 24.72 17.90
CA LYS A 83 -4.90 24.84 18.51
C LYS A 83 -5.99 24.10 17.74
N HIS A 84 -5.92 24.13 16.41
CA HIS A 84 -6.83 23.46 15.48
C HIS A 84 -5.99 22.59 14.54
N ASP A 85 -5.94 21.30 14.78
CA ASP A 85 -5.10 20.34 14.07
C ASP A 85 -5.89 19.30 13.27
N ASP A 86 -7.21 19.49 13.15
CA ASP A 86 -8.11 18.50 12.56
C ASP A 86 -7.80 18.21 11.08
N ARG A 87 -7.44 19.25 10.30
CA ARG A 87 -7.05 19.05 8.89
C ARG A 87 -5.75 18.28 8.77
N LEU A 88 -4.81 18.59 9.64
CA LEU A 88 -3.50 17.94 9.69
C LEU A 88 -3.62 16.48 10.13
N ASP A 89 -4.48 16.21 11.12
CA ASP A 89 -4.76 14.85 11.57
C ASP A 89 -5.43 14.02 10.47
N CYS A 90 -6.39 14.57 9.74
CA CYS A 90 -6.98 13.92 8.58
C CYS A 90 -5.95 13.59 7.51
N LEU A 91 -5.05 14.53 7.20
CA LEU A 91 -3.97 14.28 6.22
C LEU A 91 -3.03 13.17 6.71
N ALA A 92 -2.62 13.21 7.97
CA ALA A 92 -1.74 12.19 8.56
C ALA A 92 -2.36 10.79 8.53
N GLN A 93 -3.65 10.68 8.83
CA GLN A 93 -4.38 9.40 8.74
C GLN A 93 -4.45 8.88 7.30
N GLY A 94 -4.74 9.76 6.34
CA GLY A 94 -4.74 9.41 4.92
C GLY A 94 -3.38 8.93 4.43
N ILE A 95 -2.31 9.65 4.78
CA ILE A 95 -0.93 9.27 4.42
C ILE A 95 -0.56 7.93 5.03
N LYS A 96 -0.87 7.71 6.30
CA LYS A 96 -0.62 6.43 6.95
C LYS A 96 -1.32 5.29 6.22
N TYR A 97 -2.62 5.44 5.93
CA TYR A 97 -3.40 4.45 5.21
C TYR A 97 -2.77 4.08 3.85
N TYR A 98 -2.42 5.08 3.04
CA TYR A 98 -1.81 4.84 1.73
C TYR A 98 -0.39 4.27 1.84
N THR A 99 0.40 4.69 2.83
CA THR A 99 1.74 4.15 3.04
C THR A 99 1.68 2.68 3.43
N ASP A 100 0.77 2.31 4.31
CA ASP A 100 0.55 0.92 4.73
C ASP A 100 0.07 0.06 3.55
N ALA A 101 -0.90 0.55 2.77
CA ALA A 101 -1.40 -0.14 1.59
C ALA A 101 -0.32 -0.34 0.51
N LEU A 102 0.51 0.67 0.25
CA LEU A 102 1.62 0.58 -0.70
C LEU A 102 2.72 -0.37 -0.22
N SER A 103 2.99 -0.45 1.08
CA SER A 103 3.98 -1.37 1.64
C SER A 103 3.55 -2.82 1.49
N ILE A 104 2.28 -3.13 1.70
CA ILE A 104 1.70 -4.46 1.49
C ILE A 104 1.82 -4.86 0.02
N SER A 105 1.39 -4.00 -0.90
CA SER A 105 1.48 -4.25 -2.34
C SER A 105 2.92 -4.44 -2.83
N ALA A 106 3.87 -3.67 -2.31
CA ALA A 106 5.29 -3.84 -2.63
C ALA A 106 5.86 -5.17 -2.12
N GLN A 107 5.46 -5.61 -0.94
CA GLN A 107 5.86 -6.90 -0.37
C GLN A 107 5.29 -8.07 -1.17
N GLU A 108 4.03 -7.99 -1.58
CA GLU A 108 3.39 -9.00 -2.44
C GLU A 108 4.09 -9.11 -3.79
N ALA A 109 4.38 -7.98 -4.45
CA ALA A 109 5.11 -7.94 -5.70
C ALA A 109 6.53 -8.52 -5.57
N MET A 110 7.22 -8.26 -4.47
CA MET A 110 8.53 -8.82 -4.18
C MET A 110 8.48 -10.34 -3.97
N ASN A 111 7.46 -10.83 -3.27
CA ASN A 111 7.27 -12.26 -3.04
C ASN A 111 6.98 -13.00 -4.36
N LEU A 112 6.13 -12.43 -5.23
CA LEU A 112 5.86 -12.97 -6.56
C LEU A 112 7.14 -13.07 -7.40
N ARG A 113 7.95 -12.01 -7.45
CA ARG A 113 9.24 -12.04 -8.18
C ARG A 113 10.18 -13.12 -7.66
N LYS A 114 10.30 -13.27 -6.33
CA LYS A 114 11.13 -14.33 -5.74
C LYS A 114 10.61 -15.73 -6.11
N GLN A 115 9.30 -15.89 -6.18
CA GLN A 115 8.69 -17.16 -6.57
C GLN A 115 8.95 -17.47 -8.05
N ASP A 116 8.86 -16.48 -8.93
CA ASP A 116 9.16 -16.61 -10.35
C ASP A 116 10.64 -16.94 -10.58
N GLU A 117 11.56 -16.24 -9.90
CA GLU A 117 12.99 -16.52 -9.94
C GLU A 117 13.30 -17.95 -9.47
N TRP A 118 12.67 -18.38 -8.37
CA TRP A 118 12.81 -19.75 -7.86
C TRP A 118 12.31 -20.80 -8.85
N ASN A 119 11.14 -20.57 -9.45
CA ASN A 119 10.58 -21.45 -10.46
C ASN A 119 11.50 -21.56 -11.70
N SER A 120 12.03 -20.42 -12.15
CA SER A 120 12.97 -20.38 -13.28
C SER A 120 14.26 -21.16 -12.99
N MET A 121 14.81 -21.00 -11.77
CA MET A 121 15.99 -21.78 -11.35
C MET A 121 15.69 -23.28 -11.26
N LEU A 122 14.51 -23.65 -10.80
CA LEU A 122 14.09 -25.07 -10.77
C LEU A 122 13.94 -25.63 -12.18
N GLU A 123 13.37 -24.88 -13.12
CA GLU A 123 13.25 -25.30 -14.52
C GLU A 123 14.62 -25.46 -15.16
N GLU A 124 15.53 -24.50 -14.97
CA GLU A 124 16.90 -24.58 -15.46
C GLU A 124 17.66 -25.78 -14.86
N PHE A 125 17.50 -26.03 -13.57
CA PHE A 125 18.10 -27.20 -12.90
C PHE A 125 17.55 -28.52 -13.45
N ILE A 126 16.24 -28.59 -13.72
CA ILE A 126 15.57 -29.76 -14.26
C ILE A 126 16.02 -30.03 -15.69
N ASP A 127 16.21 -28.99 -16.50
CA ASP A 127 16.60 -29.10 -17.92
C ASP A 127 18.11 -29.18 -18.13
N SER A 128 18.92 -29.00 -17.09
CA SER A 128 20.37 -29.08 -17.17
C SER A 128 20.85 -30.51 -17.50
N PRO A 129 21.96 -30.70 -18.28
CA PRO A 129 22.52 -32.01 -18.58
C PRO A 129 22.91 -32.83 -17.34
N GLN A 130 23.22 -32.14 -16.23
CA GLN A 130 23.50 -32.77 -14.92
C GLN A 130 22.26 -33.39 -14.29
N SER A 131 21.05 -32.94 -14.68
CA SER A 131 19.79 -33.56 -14.25
C SER A 131 19.68 -35.03 -14.71
N SER A 132 20.36 -35.43 -15.78
CA SER A 132 20.45 -36.83 -16.19
C SER A 132 21.18 -37.69 -15.16
N ALA A 133 22.16 -37.15 -14.45
CA ALA A 133 22.82 -37.81 -13.32
C ALA A 133 21.93 -37.83 -12.07
N ASN A 134 21.10 -36.82 -11.87
CA ASN A 134 20.11 -36.73 -10.78
C ASN A 134 18.92 -37.69 -11.00
N HIS A 135 18.71 -38.19 -12.21
CA HIS A 135 17.76 -39.26 -12.51
C HIS A 135 18.00 -40.52 -11.65
N LEU A 136 19.27 -40.85 -11.40
CA LEU A 136 19.63 -41.97 -10.51
C LEU A 136 19.25 -41.69 -9.04
N VAL A 137 19.10 -40.44 -8.65
CA VAL A 137 18.75 -40.06 -7.28
C VAL A 137 17.23 -39.86 -7.11
N PHE A 138 16.52 -39.37 -8.14
CA PHE A 138 15.08 -39.09 -8.08
C PHE A 138 14.18 -39.96 -8.95
N GLY A 139 14.73 -40.93 -9.66
CA GLY A 139 13.98 -42.04 -10.24
C GLY A 139 13.08 -41.79 -11.45
N MET A 140 13.06 -40.56 -12.03
CA MET A 140 12.23 -40.27 -13.20
C MET A 140 12.99 -39.58 -14.32
N THR A 141 12.90 -40.05 -15.55
CA THR A 141 13.41 -39.35 -16.76
C THR A 141 12.51 -38.19 -17.15
N LYS A 142 13.02 -37.30 -18.05
CA LYS A 142 12.22 -36.22 -18.62
C LYS A 142 10.93 -36.74 -19.25
N ASP A 143 11.03 -37.80 -20.03
CA ASP A 143 9.89 -38.47 -20.70
C ASP A 143 8.87 -39.02 -19.69
N GLN A 144 9.34 -39.59 -18.59
CA GLN A 144 8.45 -40.08 -17.53
C GLN A 144 7.73 -38.97 -16.80
N ARG A 145 8.40 -37.81 -16.61
CA ARG A 145 7.79 -36.63 -16.02
C ARG A 145 6.77 -35.96 -16.93
N ASP A 146 7.11 -35.83 -18.22
CA ASP A 146 6.21 -35.27 -19.22
C ASP A 146 4.97 -36.15 -19.37
N LYS A 147 5.14 -37.47 -19.36
CA LYS A 147 4.04 -38.44 -19.37
C LYS A 147 3.18 -38.35 -18.11
N ALA A 148 3.78 -38.16 -16.93
CA ALA A 148 3.07 -37.97 -15.67
C ALA A 148 2.29 -36.64 -15.64
N ARG A 149 2.74 -35.62 -16.37
CA ARG A 149 2.06 -34.33 -16.58
C ARG A 149 1.03 -34.34 -17.71
N GLY A 150 0.81 -35.49 -18.36
CA GLY A 150 -0.11 -35.56 -19.51
C GLY A 150 0.44 -34.91 -20.78
N LEU A 151 1.76 -34.80 -20.90
CA LEU A 151 2.45 -34.27 -22.08
C LEU A 151 3.10 -35.41 -22.83
N ASP A 152 2.95 -35.46 -24.16
CA ASP A 152 3.72 -36.32 -25.04
C ASP A 152 4.70 -35.45 -25.84
N ASN A 153 6.00 -35.62 -25.63
CA ASN A 153 7.07 -34.80 -26.23
C ASN A 153 6.86 -33.29 -26.03
N GLY A 154 6.41 -32.87 -24.82
CA GLY A 154 6.16 -31.49 -24.48
C GLY A 154 4.86 -30.92 -25.03
N LYS A 155 3.98 -31.75 -25.63
CA LYS A 155 2.64 -31.31 -26.11
C LYS A 155 1.54 -32.01 -25.31
N PRO A 156 0.42 -31.31 -25.01
CA PRO A 156 -0.69 -31.95 -24.31
C PRO A 156 -1.28 -33.07 -25.11
N VAL A 157 -1.47 -34.24 -24.47
CA VAL A 157 -2.11 -35.41 -25.10
C VAL A 157 -3.60 -35.09 -25.27
N PRO A 158 -4.17 -35.23 -26.52
CA PRO A 158 -5.58 -35.01 -26.72
C PRO A 158 -6.40 -36.03 -25.96
N THR A 159 -7.24 -35.59 -25.03
CA THR A 159 -8.23 -36.44 -24.39
C THR A 159 -9.41 -36.65 -25.34
N TRP A 160 -9.36 -37.70 -26.10
CA TRP A 160 -10.56 -38.16 -26.83
C TRP A 160 -11.40 -39.03 -25.88
N VAL A 161 -12.54 -38.47 -25.48
CA VAL A 161 -13.66 -39.25 -24.95
C VAL A 161 -14.78 -39.17 -25.97
#